data_d02906bcef26f0fa3e2bea737ef6daad
#
_entry.id   d02906bcef26f0fa3e2bea737ef6daad
#
_cell.length_a   1.000
_cell.length_b   1.000
_cell.length_c   1.000
_cell.angle_alpha   90.00
_cell.angle_beta   90.00
_cell.angle_gamma   90.00
#
_symmetry.space_group_name_H-M   'P 1'
#
loop_
_entity.id
_entity.type
_entity.pdbx_description
1 polymer ?
#
loop_
_entity_poly.entity_id
_entity_poly.type
_entity_poly.pdbx_seq_one_letter_code
_entity_poly.pdbx_strand_id
1 'polypeptide(L)'
;MDDVELGRIAAQRELPEPVKFAWPIMLIPELFTTSRHLALVLGYLASIGWEVFVPDLRAAFGKGSTPVLEKLRFNDLAALAGEALDGIGRDAVVLGHGVGGLIALKLGAHRRAKASVAYAPLVPGFRTPIVGGIGNRIAMMLGRPIKPPRGRVLFELIADSDPFTRDGLINAMVPDSGPLANDVMTGAIGFAASDKPAPRLVVAGDSDIFAPLPQTTAFAESIGAKLATIRGRGHWLIGGRALERAINETQRFLVRALGQDLLLLYPEEWKNDPRE
;
A
#
# COMPACT_ATOMS: atom_id res chain seq x y z
N MET A 1 -2.36 15.91 -11.54
CA MET A 1 -2.15 15.53 -10.12
C MET A 1 -2.32 16.77 -9.27
N ASP A 2 -3.29 16.76 -8.37
CA ASP A 2 -3.70 17.90 -7.55
C ASP A 2 -3.35 17.66 -6.08
N ASP A 3 -2.96 18.72 -5.39
CA ASP A 3 -2.83 18.69 -3.93
C ASP A 3 -4.22 18.94 -3.32
N VAL A 4 -4.64 18.04 -2.44
CA VAL A 4 -5.95 18.08 -1.76
C VAL A 4 -5.79 17.83 -0.28
N GLU A 5 -6.84 18.13 0.49
CA GLU A 5 -6.90 17.81 1.92
C GLU A 5 -7.97 16.73 2.18
N LEU A 6 -7.60 15.67 2.88
CA LEU A 6 -8.48 14.63 3.39
C LEU A 6 -8.68 14.87 4.90
N GLY A 7 -9.65 15.72 5.24
CA GLY A 7 -9.75 16.28 6.58
C GLY A 7 -8.54 17.15 6.90
N ARG A 8 -7.72 16.75 7.88
CA ARG A 8 -6.46 17.45 8.25
C ARG A 8 -5.22 16.90 7.55
N ILE A 9 -5.38 15.92 6.68
CA ILE A 9 -4.27 15.16 6.08
C ILE A 9 -4.09 15.63 4.64
N ALA A 10 -2.91 16.18 4.34
CA ALA A 10 -2.53 16.51 2.98
C ALA A 10 -2.45 15.24 2.12
N ALA A 11 -2.91 15.31 0.88
CA ALA A 11 -2.90 14.19 -0.04
C ALA A 11 -2.67 14.67 -1.48
N GLN A 12 -2.15 13.77 -2.30
CA GLN A 12 -2.14 13.93 -3.75
C GLN A 12 -3.33 13.19 -4.34
N ARG A 13 -3.98 13.80 -5.31
CA ARG A 13 -5.10 13.22 -6.05
C ARG A 13 -4.79 13.18 -7.52
N GLU A 14 -5.09 12.05 -8.16
CA GLU A 14 -5.16 11.96 -9.62
C GLU A 14 -6.60 11.64 -10.02
N LEU A 15 -7.17 12.53 -10.84
CA LEU A 15 -8.54 12.39 -11.34
C LEU A 15 -8.49 12.10 -12.84
N PRO A 16 -8.85 10.89 -13.29
CA PRO A 16 -8.86 10.53 -14.69
C PRO A 16 -10.07 11.12 -15.43
N GLU A 17 -9.94 11.26 -16.74
CA GLU A 17 -11.02 11.61 -17.65
C GLU A 17 -11.15 10.55 -18.76
N PRO A 18 -12.24 9.74 -18.75
CA PRO A 18 -13.32 9.69 -17.78
C PRO A 18 -12.98 8.87 -16.53
N VAL A 19 -13.66 9.14 -15.41
CA VAL A 19 -13.67 8.25 -14.25
C VAL A 19 -14.54 7.04 -14.60
N LYS A 20 -13.97 5.82 -14.52
CA LYS A 20 -14.68 4.58 -14.91
C LYS A 20 -15.16 3.76 -13.72
N PHE A 21 -14.65 4.02 -12.52
CA PHE A 21 -14.93 3.22 -11.34
C PHE A 21 -15.68 4.02 -10.27
N ALA A 22 -16.66 3.39 -9.65
CA ALA A 22 -17.56 4.02 -8.67
C ALA A 22 -16.83 4.49 -7.40
N TRP A 23 -15.80 3.75 -6.98
CA TRP A 23 -15.05 4.04 -5.78
C TRP A 23 -13.59 4.39 -6.11
N PRO A 24 -13.03 5.45 -5.51
CA PRO A 24 -11.62 5.76 -5.69
C PRO A 24 -10.71 4.74 -5.01
N ILE A 25 -9.43 4.77 -5.33
CA ILE A 25 -8.39 4.05 -4.61
C ILE A 25 -7.67 5.00 -3.66
N MET A 26 -7.55 4.63 -2.37
CA MET A 26 -6.59 5.22 -1.45
C MET A 26 -5.33 4.37 -1.43
N LEU A 27 -4.19 4.95 -1.83
CA LEU A 27 -2.92 4.25 -2.01
C LEU A 27 -1.94 4.62 -0.88
N ILE A 28 -1.41 3.63 -0.15
CA ILE A 28 -0.57 3.81 1.03
C ILE A 28 0.86 3.29 0.77
N PRO A 29 1.91 4.12 0.99
CA PRO A 29 3.30 3.75 0.72
C PRO A 29 3.92 2.82 1.76
N GLU A 30 5.06 2.21 1.40
CA GLU A 30 5.93 1.36 2.21
C GLU A 30 6.79 2.17 3.18
N LEU A 31 7.52 1.48 4.10
CA LEU A 31 8.63 2.05 4.87
C LEU A 31 9.63 2.75 3.94
N PHE A 32 10.18 3.85 4.41
CA PHE A 32 11.19 4.66 3.71
C PHE A 32 10.69 5.32 2.43
N THR A 33 9.43 5.10 2.01
CA THR A 33 8.91 5.61 0.75
C THR A 33 7.93 6.77 0.95
N THR A 34 7.79 7.58 -0.09
CA THR A 34 6.90 8.74 -0.15
C THR A 34 5.94 8.59 -1.33
N SER A 35 5.04 9.54 -1.53
CA SER A 35 4.16 9.59 -2.71
C SER A 35 4.92 9.52 -4.04
N ARG A 36 6.16 10.04 -4.10
CA ARG A 36 7.02 9.97 -5.29
C ARG A 36 7.29 8.54 -5.77
N HIS A 37 7.42 7.60 -4.83
CA HIS A 37 7.64 6.18 -5.14
C HIS A 37 6.38 5.52 -5.72
N LEU A 38 5.21 6.10 -5.48
CA LEU A 38 3.92 5.63 -5.96
C LEU A 38 3.48 6.25 -7.28
N ALA A 39 4.26 7.20 -7.84
CA ALA A 39 3.88 7.96 -9.03
C ALA A 39 3.53 7.06 -10.23
N LEU A 40 4.27 5.96 -10.43
CA LEU A 40 3.97 5.00 -11.53
C LEU A 40 2.65 4.26 -11.28
N VAL A 41 2.39 3.81 -10.07
CA VAL A 41 1.11 3.13 -9.72
C VAL A 41 -0.04 4.10 -9.89
N LEU A 42 0.12 5.31 -9.37
CA LEU A 42 -0.89 6.37 -9.44
C LEU A 42 -1.23 6.69 -10.89
N GLY A 43 -0.22 6.99 -11.71
CA GLY A 43 -0.41 7.29 -13.13
C GLY A 43 -1.02 6.12 -13.92
N TYR A 44 -0.60 4.89 -13.63
CA TYR A 44 -1.17 3.71 -14.30
C TYR A 44 -2.65 3.50 -13.91
N LEU A 45 -2.98 3.57 -12.62
CA LEU A 45 -4.36 3.44 -12.17
C LEU A 45 -5.26 4.54 -12.76
N ALA A 46 -4.77 5.78 -12.80
CA ALA A 46 -5.49 6.88 -13.42
C ALA A 46 -5.69 6.65 -14.92
N SER A 47 -4.67 6.17 -15.64
CA SER A 47 -4.77 5.92 -17.09
C SER A 47 -5.83 4.90 -17.47
N ILE A 48 -6.20 4.01 -16.56
CA ILE A 48 -7.26 3.00 -16.74
C ILE A 48 -8.60 3.41 -16.15
N GLY A 49 -8.71 4.64 -15.60
CA GLY A 49 -9.95 5.26 -15.18
C GLY A 49 -10.22 5.27 -13.68
N TRP A 50 -9.22 4.95 -12.83
CA TRP A 50 -9.35 5.07 -11.38
C TRP A 50 -9.02 6.47 -10.89
N GLU A 51 -9.89 7.07 -10.07
CA GLU A 51 -9.51 8.16 -9.21
C GLU A 51 -8.66 7.64 -8.06
N VAL A 52 -7.50 8.28 -7.80
CA VAL A 52 -6.53 7.79 -6.82
C VAL A 52 -6.15 8.90 -5.85
N PHE A 53 -6.13 8.59 -4.56
CA PHE A 53 -5.64 9.44 -3.48
C PHE A 53 -4.40 8.82 -2.84
N VAL A 54 -3.39 9.65 -2.58
CA VAL A 54 -2.18 9.26 -1.86
C VAL A 54 -2.02 10.19 -0.65
N PRO A 55 -2.49 9.79 0.55
CA PRO A 55 -2.36 10.61 1.74
C PRO A 55 -0.90 10.67 2.23
N ASP A 56 -0.44 11.86 2.64
CA ASP A 56 0.84 12.03 3.31
C ASP A 56 0.68 11.80 4.82
N LEU A 57 0.56 10.54 5.19
CA LEU A 57 0.31 10.13 6.57
C LEU A 57 1.45 10.51 7.52
N ARG A 58 2.70 10.60 7.02
CA ARG A 58 3.86 10.93 7.85
C ARG A 58 3.98 12.42 8.10
N ALA A 59 3.64 13.24 7.11
CA ALA A 59 3.64 14.70 7.27
C ALA A 59 2.58 15.18 8.27
N ALA A 60 1.48 14.47 8.43
CA ALA A 60 0.45 14.76 9.41
C ALA A 60 0.96 14.75 10.87
N PHE A 61 2.08 14.05 11.11
CA PHE A 61 2.79 14.07 12.41
C PHE A 61 3.92 15.11 12.49
N GLY A 62 4.03 16.05 11.52
CA GLY A 62 5.04 17.12 11.55
C GLY A 62 6.24 16.88 10.64
N LYS A 63 6.01 16.71 9.35
CA LYS A 63 7.01 16.69 8.27
C LYS A 63 8.30 15.88 8.55
N GLY A 64 8.16 14.68 9.09
CA GLY A 64 9.28 13.75 9.25
C GLY A 64 10.36 14.23 10.25
N SER A 65 10.00 15.11 11.20
CA SER A 65 10.92 15.50 12.26
C SER A 65 11.29 14.28 13.12
N THR A 66 12.55 14.21 13.55
CA THR A 66 13.06 13.12 14.39
C THR A 66 12.17 12.81 15.61
N PRO A 67 11.67 13.82 16.39
CA PRO A 67 10.82 13.54 17.54
C PRO A 67 9.49 12.85 17.22
N VAL A 68 8.99 13.00 16.00
CA VAL A 68 7.75 12.38 15.55
C VAL A 68 7.97 10.93 15.19
N LEU A 69 9.02 10.64 14.42
CA LEU A 69 9.38 9.29 14.03
C LEU A 69 9.75 8.40 15.24
N GLU A 70 10.23 8.99 16.35
CA GLU A 70 10.51 8.29 17.60
C GLU A 70 9.25 7.80 18.33
N LYS A 71 8.10 8.39 18.05
CA LYS A 71 6.82 8.08 18.73
C LYS A 71 5.82 7.35 17.85
N LEU A 72 5.97 7.43 16.54
CA LEU A 72 5.01 6.89 15.58
C LEU A 72 4.97 5.36 15.63
N ARG A 73 3.82 4.81 15.99
CA ARG A 73 3.56 3.36 16.04
C ARG A 73 2.73 2.93 14.84
N PHE A 74 2.69 1.64 14.57
CA PHE A 74 1.87 1.10 13.49
C PHE A 74 0.38 1.47 13.63
N ASN A 75 -0.17 1.37 14.84
CA ASN A 75 -1.57 1.68 15.07
C ASN A 75 -1.90 3.17 14.90
N ASP A 76 -0.95 4.07 15.20
CA ASP A 76 -1.13 5.52 14.99
C ASP A 76 -1.22 5.83 13.50
N LEU A 77 -0.33 5.21 12.70
CA LEU A 77 -0.34 5.38 11.24
C LEU A 77 -1.60 4.79 10.62
N ALA A 78 -2.07 3.64 11.13
CA ALA A 78 -3.32 3.03 10.68
C ALA A 78 -4.55 3.87 11.06
N ALA A 79 -4.56 4.50 12.24
CA ALA A 79 -5.62 5.41 12.65
C ALA A 79 -5.69 6.64 11.73
N LEU A 80 -4.54 7.26 11.43
CA LEU A 80 -4.48 8.37 10.46
C LEU A 80 -4.94 7.96 9.05
N ALA A 81 -4.58 6.78 8.61
CA ALA A 81 -5.08 6.27 7.33
C ALA A 81 -6.61 6.09 7.35
N GLY A 82 -7.18 5.73 8.50
CA GLY A 82 -8.64 5.71 8.71
C GLY A 82 -9.26 7.11 8.64
N GLU A 83 -8.63 8.12 9.27
CA GLU A 83 -9.06 9.52 9.16
C GLU A 83 -8.99 10.01 7.70
N ALA A 84 -7.91 9.68 6.97
CA ALA A 84 -7.79 10.02 5.55
C ALA A 84 -8.91 9.36 4.71
N LEU A 85 -9.22 8.09 4.99
CA LEU A 85 -10.30 7.36 4.33
C LEU A 85 -11.67 8.01 4.61
N ASP A 86 -11.91 8.46 5.84
CA ASP A 86 -13.10 9.25 6.17
C ASP A 86 -13.10 10.61 5.43
N GLY A 87 -11.94 11.24 5.29
CA GLY A 87 -11.74 12.51 4.59
C GLY A 87 -12.04 12.45 3.09
N ILE A 88 -11.95 11.27 2.44
CA ILE A 88 -12.40 11.08 1.04
C ILE A 88 -13.92 11.33 0.92
N GLY A 89 -14.67 11.21 2.01
CA GLY A 89 -16.11 11.52 2.06
C GLY A 89 -17.02 10.45 1.48
N ARG A 90 -16.51 9.42 0.81
CA ARG A 90 -17.22 8.30 0.21
C ARG A 90 -16.45 6.99 0.38
N ASP A 91 -17.10 5.88 0.07
CA ASP A 91 -16.47 4.56 0.11
C ASP A 91 -15.29 4.49 -0.88
N ALA A 92 -14.27 3.70 -0.55
CA ALA A 92 -13.07 3.56 -1.36
C ALA A 92 -12.48 2.15 -1.30
N VAL A 93 -11.67 1.80 -2.29
CA VAL A 93 -10.75 0.66 -2.25
C VAL A 93 -9.46 1.13 -1.58
N VAL A 94 -8.97 0.39 -0.59
CA VAL A 94 -7.69 0.72 0.06
C VAL A 94 -6.61 -0.21 -0.49
N LEU A 95 -5.58 0.36 -1.08
CA LEU A 95 -4.44 -0.36 -1.63
C LEU A 95 -3.15 0.14 -0.97
N GLY A 96 -2.23 -0.75 -0.64
CA GLY A 96 -0.95 -0.36 -0.09
C GLY A 96 0.17 -1.33 -0.44
N HIS A 97 1.41 -0.87 -0.28
CA HIS A 97 2.61 -1.66 -0.50
C HIS A 97 3.35 -1.86 0.83
N GLY A 98 3.88 -3.05 1.07
CA GLY A 98 4.64 -3.39 2.26
C GLY A 98 3.91 -3.08 3.57
N VAL A 99 4.43 -2.17 4.40
CA VAL A 99 3.73 -1.67 5.60
C VAL A 99 2.41 -1.00 5.24
N GLY A 100 2.37 -0.22 4.15
CA GLY A 100 1.13 0.36 3.62
C GLY A 100 0.11 -0.72 3.26
N GLY A 101 0.57 -1.87 2.77
CA GLY A 101 -0.25 -3.05 2.53
C GLY A 101 -0.87 -3.61 3.82
N LEU A 102 -0.10 -3.68 4.92
CA LEU A 102 -0.65 -4.08 6.22
C LEU A 102 -1.71 -3.10 6.74
N ILE A 103 -1.48 -1.79 6.54
CA ILE A 103 -2.45 -0.76 6.90
C ILE A 103 -3.72 -0.92 6.06
N ALA A 104 -3.60 -1.15 4.75
CA ALA A 104 -4.73 -1.39 3.87
C ALA A 104 -5.57 -2.60 4.33
N LEU A 105 -4.92 -3.71 4.67
CA LEU A 105 -5.60 -4.92 5.19
C LEU A 105 -6.29 -4.64 6.53
N LYS A 106 -5.67 -3.85 7.42
CA LYS A 106 -6.27 -3.45 8.70
C LYS A 106 -7.51 -2.59 8.49
N LEU A 107 -7.46 -1.66 7.54
CA LEU A 107 -8.59 -0.82 7.15
C LEU A 107 -9.72 -1.59 6.45
N GLY A 108 -9.52 -2.86 6.07
CA GLY A 108 -10.60 -3.72 5.61
C GLY A 108 -11.74 -3.91 6.64
N ALA A 109 -11.54 -3.56 7.91
CA ALA A 109 -12.58 -3.48 8.94
C ALA A 109 -13.25 -2.10 9.03
N HIS A 110 -12.76 -1.10 8.30
CA HIS A 110 -13.29 0.26 8.31
C HIS A 110 -14.58 0.35 7.48
N ARG A 111 -15.57 1.09 7.99
CA ARG A 111 -16.92 1.21 7.37
C ARG A 111 -16.94 1.69 5.92
N ARG A 112 -15.94 2.49 5.51
CA ARG A 112 -15.81 3.04 4.14
C ARG A 112 -14.95 2.18 3.22
N ALA A 113 -14.32 1.11 3.72
CA ALA A 113 -13.53 0.23 2.88
C ALA A 113 -14.44 -0.74 2.10
N LYS A 114 -14.43 -0.65 0.76
CA LYS A 114 -15.14 -1.59 -0.12
C LYS A 114 -14.33 -2.86 -0.38
N ALA A 115 -13.01 -2.72 -0.49
CA ALA A 115 -12.06 -3.80 -0.56
C ALA A 115 -10.71 -3.32 -0.04
N SER A 116 -9.85 -4.25 0.36
CA SER A 116 -8.47 -3.96 0.72
C SER A 116 -7.51 -4.84 -0.07
N VAL A 117 -6.44 -4.21 -0.58
CA VAL A 117 -5.44 -4.85 -1.42
C VAL A 117 -4.05 -4.54 -0.86
N ALA A 118 -3.24 -5.55 -0.69
CA ALA A 118 -1.87 -5.40 -0.21
C ALA A 118 -0.88 -5.98 -1.20
N TYR A 119 0.05 -5.14 -1.68
CA TYR A 119 1.17 -5.57 -2.49
C TYR A 119 2.36 -5.84 -1.60
N ALA A 120 2.90 -7.06 -1.66
CA ALA A 120 4.04 -7.51 -0.88
C ALA A 120 3.97 -7.06 0.60
N PRO A 121 2.85 -7.30 1.34
CA PRO A 121 2.75 -6.83 2.72
C PRO A 121 3.86 -7.46 3.56
N LEU A 122 4.51 -6.66 4.41
CA LEU A 122 5.43 -7.23 5.40
C LEU A 122 4.66 -8.16 6.33
N VAL A 123 5.23 -9.34 6.62
CA VAL A 123 4.55 -10.33 7.46
C VAL A 123 4.73 -9.98 8.94
N PRO A 124 3.63 -9.81 9.71
CA PRO A 124 3.73 -9.54 11.14
C PRO A 124 4.47 -10.64 11.89
N GLY A 125 5.42 -10.25 12.72
CA GLY A 125 6.26 -11.20 13.49
C GLY A 125 7.44 -11.77 12.70
N PHE A 126 7.55 -11.51 11.40
CA PHE A 126 8.70 -11.89 10.59
C PHE A 126 9.79 -10.82 10.63
N ARG A 127 11.02 -11.24 10.94
CA ARG A 127 12.18 -10.34 10.98
C ARG A 127 12.70 -10.07 9.57
N THR A 128 12.06 -9.16 8.89
CA THR A 128 12.39 -8.78 7.51
C THR A 128 13.76 -8.09 7.39
N PRO A 129 14.55 -8.39 6.34
CA PRO A 129 15.80 -7.68 6.05
C PRO A 129 15.63 -6.20 5.69
N ILE A 130 14.43 -5.73 5.37
CA ILE A 130 14.17 -4.34 4.95
C ILE A 130 14.66 -3.30 5.97
N VAL A 131 14.64 -3.64 7.24
CA VAL A 131 15.12 -2.76 8.31
C VAL A 131 16.64 -2.60 8.27
N GLY A 132 17.36 -3.49 7.55
CA GLY A 132 18.80 -3.35 7.35
C GLY A 132 19.65 -3.83 8.54
N GLY A 133 20.88 -3.31 8.59
CA GLY A 133 21.93 -3.79 9.46
C GLY A 133 21.78 -3.46 10.96
N ILE A 134 22.84 -3.78 11.72
CA ILE A 134 22.88 -3.68 13.18
C ILE A 134 22.52 -2.28 13.73
N GLY A 135 22.89 -1.20 12.99
CA GLY A 135 22.59 0.17 13.38
C GLY A 135 21.09 0.46 13.47
N ASN A 136 20.30 -0.01 12.48
CA ASN A 136 18.84 0.14 12.53
C ASN A 136 18.21 -0.73 13.61
N ARG A 137 18.75 -1.94 13.89
CA ARG A 137 18.28 -2.79 14.98
C ARG A 137 18.46 -2.10 16.34
N ILE A 138 19.63 -1.48 16.56
CA ILE A 138 19.89 -0.69 17.77
C ILE A 138 18.95 0.51 17.83
N ALA A 139 18.78 1.24 16.72
CA ALA A 139 17.89 2.39 16.66
C ALA A 139 16.44 1.99 17.03
N MET A 140 15.93 0.88 16.47
CA MET A 140 14.61 0.34 16.84
C MET A 140 14.48 0.02 18.33
N MET A 141 15.48 -0.66 18.90
CA MET A 141 15.48 -0.98 20.35
C MET A 141 15.45 0.27 21.22
N LEU A 142 16.09 1.36 20.77
CA LEU A 142 16.11 2.64 21.45
C LEU A 142 14.94 3.56 21.11
N GLY A 143 13.96 3.07 20.33
CA GLY A 143 12.83 3.89 19.88
C GLY A 143 13.21 5.02 18.93
N ARG A 144 14.36 4.92 18.22
CA ARG A 144 14.87 5.97 17.32
C ARG A 144 14.47 5.71 15.87
N PRO A 145 14.50 6.75 15.01
CA PRO A 145 14.28 6.58 13.58
C PRO A 145 15.32 5.64 12.95
N ILE A 146 14.86 4.88 11.97
CA ILE A 146 15.68 3.99 11.14
C ILE A 146 15.93 4.62 9.77
N LYS A 147 17.07 4.28 9.19
CA LYS A 147 17.49 4.78 7.86
C LYS A 147 17.14 3.76 6.78
N PRO A 148 16.91 4.22 5.53
CA PRO A 148 16.74 3.31 4.39
C PRO A 148 17.88 2.28 4.32
N PRO A 149 17.60 1.05 3.87
CA PRO A 149 18.63 0.04 3.68
C PRO A 149 19.67 0.49 2.66
N ARG A 150 20.83 -0.16 2.64
CA ARG A 150 21.95 0.17 1.74
C ARG A 150 22.50 -1.09 1.10
N GLY A 151 23.31 -0.90 0.05
CA GLY A 151 24.03 -1.98 -0.62
C GLY A 151 23.06 -3.05 -1.17
N ARG A 152 23.39 -4.31 -0.95
CA ARG A 152 22.63 -5.43 -1.50
C ARG A 152 21.16 -5.42 -1.06
N VAL A 153 20.84 -5.09 0.20
CA VAL A 153 19.46 -5.07 0.71
C VAL A 153 18.64 -4.03 -0.05
N LEU A 154 19.18 -2.84 -0.27
CA LEU A 154 18.52 -1.81 -1.07
C LEU A 154 18.29 -2.26 -2.51
N PHE A 155 19.33 -2.88 -3.11
CA PHE A 155 19.23 -3.36 -4.49
C PHE A 155 18.12 -4.41 -4.64
N GLU A 156 18.07 -5.39 -3.74
CA GLU A 156 17.02 -6.42 -3.71
C GLU A 156 15.62 -5.80 -3.49
N LEU A 157 15.52 -4.78 -2.62
CA LEU A 157 14.25 -4.11 -2.34
C LEU A 157 13.58 -3.54 -3.59
N ILE A 158 14.37 -2.92 -4.47
CA ILE A 158 13.91 -2.25 -5.69
C ILE A 158 14.32 -3.00 -6.97
N ALA A 159 14.65 -4.29 -6.87
CA ALA A 159 15.16 -5.08 -8.00
C ALA A 159 14.22 -5.08 -9.22
N ASP A 160 12.90 -5.07 -8.97
CA ASP A 160 11.88 -5.02 -10.02
C ASP A 160 11.58 -3.61 -10.56
N SER A 161 12.21 -2.55 -10.02
CA SER A 161 12.05 -1.20 -10.54
C SER A 161 12.74 -1.05 -11.91
N ASP A 162 12.27 -0.08 -12.70
CA ASP A 162 12.93 0.29 -13.94
C ASP A 162 14.34 0.81 -13.65
N PRO A 163 15.40 0.29 -14.32
CA PRO A 163 16.77 0.74 -14.12
C PRO A 163 16.96 2.25 -14.31
N PHE A 164 16.24 2.88 -15.23
CA PHE A 164 16.35 4.32 -15.50
C PHE A 164 15.78 5.21 -14.40
N THR A 165 14.81 4.71 -13.62
CA THR A 165 14.20 5.46 -12.52
C THR A 165 14.80 5.12 -11.15
N ARG A 166 15.64 4.10 -11.07
CA ARG A 166 16.15 3.52 -9.82
C ARG A 166 16.89 4.53 -8.94
N ASP A 167 17.79 5.31 -9.51
CA ASP A 167 18.56 6.31 -8.75
C ASP A 167 17.63 7.40 -8.18
N GLY A 168 16.59 7.80 -8.93
CA GLY A 168 15.57 8.72 -8.45
C GLY A 168 14.78 8.16 -7.27
N LEU A 169 14.42 6.85 -7.31
CA LEU A 169 13.76 6.17 -6.20
C LEU A 169 14.65 6.12 -4.96
N ILE A 170 15.92 5.74 -5.12
CA ILE A 170 16.89 5.68 -4.02
C ILE A 170 17.05 7.05 -3.34
N ASN A 171 17.23 8.11 -4.14
CA ASN A 171 17.42 9.47 -3.64
C ASN A 171 16.18 10.07 -2.99
N ALA A 172 15.00 9.55 -3.30
CA ALA A 172 13.74 9.97 -2.70
C ALA A 172 13.40 9.25 -1.39
N MET A 173 14.15 8.20 -1.01
CA MET A 173 13.93 7.48 0.24
C MET A 173 14.24 8.35 1.46
N VAL A 174 13.42 8.23 2.49
CA VAL A 174 13.51 9.00 3.72
C VAL A 174 13.63 8.09 4.96
N PRO A 175 14.17 8.59 6.09
CA PRO A 175 14.11 7.87 7.35
C PRO A 175 12.67 7.56 7.75
N ASP A 176 12.49 6.48 8.52
CA ASP A 176 11.17 6.07 9.01
C ASP A 176 11.19 5.71 10.51
N SER A 177 10.03 5.41 11.06
CA SER A 177 9.89 5.12 12.48
C SER A 177 10.45 3.74 12.86
N GLY A 178 11.39 3.71 13.80
CA GLY A 178 11.87 2.48 14.42
C GLY A 178 10.79 1.77 15.24
N PRO A 179 10.04 2.47 16.11
CA PRO A 179 8.90 1.87 16.83
C PRO A 179 7.86 1.21 15.92
N LEU A 180 7.49 1.86 14.82
CA LEU A 180 6.57 1.28 13.82
C LEU A 180 7.14 0.00 13.21
N ALA A 181 8.39 0.03 12.76
CA ALA A 181 9.05 -1.14 12.19
C ALA A 181 9.16 -2.28 13.24
N ASN A 182 9.43 -1.94 14.50
CA ASN A 182 9.46 -2.91 15.60
C ASN A 182 8.08 -3.55 15.84
N ASP A 183 6.99 -2.78 15.80
CA ASP A 183 5.63 -3.32 15.92
C ASP A 183 5.35 -4.39 14.87
N VAL A 184 5.72 -4.12 13.61
CA VAL A 184 5.57 -5.07 12.51
C VAL A 184 6.42 -6.32 12.75
N MET A 185 7.71 -6.15 13.07
CA MET A 185 8.66 -7.27 13.23
C MET A 185 8.39 -8.13 14.46
N THR A 186 7.73 -7.59 15.48
CA THR A 186 7.32 -8.35 16.69
C THR A 186 5.90 -8.90 16.58
N GLY A 187 5.14 -8.52 15.55
CA GLY A 187 3.74 -8.88 15.42
C GLY A 187 2.81 -8.10 16.37
N ALA A 188 3.28 -7.02 16.99
CA ALA A 188 2.49 -6.17 17.89
C ALA A 188 1.47 -5.30 17.13
N ILE A 189 0.91 -5.84 16.04
CA ILE A 189 -0.12 -5.23 15.22
C ILE A 189 -1.35 -6.13 15.26
N GLY A 190 -2.42 -5.68 15.89
CA GLY A 190 -3.68 -6.44 15.91
C GLY A 190 -4.52 -6.16 14.66
N PHE A 191 -5.12 -7.19 14.09
CA PHE A 191 -6.23 -7.03 13.16
C PHE A 191 -7.53 -7.09 13.96
N ALA A 192 -8.34 -6.02 13.88
CA ALA A 192 -9.64 -6.02 14.55
C ALA A 192 -10.53 -7.13 13.96
N ALA A 193 -11.16 -7.90 14.83
CA ALA A 193 -12.26 -8.75 14.41
C ALA A 193 -13.39 -7.84 13.89
N SER A 194 -13.88 -8.14 12.70
CA SER A 194 -15.07 -7.48 12.15
C SER A 194 -16.03 -8.58 11.70
N ASP A 195 -17.29 -8.44 12.02
CA ASP A 195 -18.32 -9.39 11.61
C ASP A 195 -18.47 -9.47 10.09
N LYS A 196 -18.12 -8.40 9.39
CA LYS A 196 -18.15 -8.32 7.92
C LYS A 196 -16.97 -7.48 7.40
N PRO A 197 -15.74 -8.03 7.40
CA PRO A 197 -14.63 -7.31 6.82
C PRO A 197 -14.80 -7.19 5.30
N ALA A 198 -14.35 -6.07 4.74
CA ALA A 198 -14.29 -5.91 3.29
C ALA A 198 -13.44 -7.04 2.66
N PRO A 199 -13.73 -7.45 1.41
CA PRO A 199 -12.92 -8.41 0.68
C PRO A 199 -11.44 -8.03 0.69
N ARG A 200 -10.55 -9.01 0.90
CA ARG A 200 -9.10 -8.81 1.04
C ARG A 200 -8.33 -9.56 -0.04
N LEU A 201 -7.34 -8.87 -0.65
CA LEU A 201 -6.37 -9.47 -1.57
C LEU A 201 -4.94 -9.18 -1.07
N VAL A 202 -4.13 -10.21 -1.06
CA VAL A 202 -2.67 -10.12 -0.94
C VAL A 202 -2.06 -10.48 -2.28
N VAL A 203 -1.19 -9.64 -2.82
CA VAL A 203 -0.39 -9.90 -4.02
C VAL A 203 1.07 -10.02 -3.58
N ALA A 204 1.70 -11.14 -3.85
CA ALA A 204 3.07 -11.45 -3.42
C ALA A 204 3.95 -11.82 -4.60
N GLY A 205 5.22 -11.43 -4.57
CA GLY A 205 6.25 -11.98 -5.44
C GLY A 205 6.76 -13.31 -4.90
N ASP A 206 6.99 -14.31 -5.76
CA ASP A 206 7.51 -15.61 -5.31
C ASP A 206 9.02 -15.58 -4.98
N SER A 207 9.72 -14.53 -5.39
CA SER A 207 11.13 -14.30 -5.13
C SER A 207 11.36 -13.19 -4.09
N ASP A 208 10.32 -12.78 -3.34
CA ASP A 208 10.40 -11.76 -2.31
C ASP A 208 11.13 -12.29 -1.07
N ILE A 209 12.28 -11.70 -0.75
CA ILE A 209 13.07 -12.03 0.46
C ILE A 209 12.64 -11.22 1.70
N PHE A 210 11.86 -10.14 1.53
CA PHE A 210 11.39 -9.27 2.61
C PHE A 210 10.07 -9.75 3.20
N ALA A 211 9.24 -10.37 2.37
CA ALA A 211 7.99 -11.02 2.73
C ALA A 211 7.89 -12.37 2.00
N PRO A 212 8.66 -13.39 2.43
CA PRO A 212 8.77 -14.66 1.69
C PRO A 212 7.43 -15.34 1.52
N LEU A 213 7.21 -15.94 0.34
CA LEU A 213 5.91 -16.49 -0.07
C LEU A 213 5.28 -17.45 0.95
N PRO A 214 6.01 -18.38 1.61
CA PRO A 214 5.39 -19.27 2.59
C PRO A 214 4.80 -18.52 3.80
N GLN A 215 5.53 -17.51 4.32
CA GLN A 215 5.07 -16.68 5.44
C GLN A 215 3.91 -15.79 5.03
N THR A 216 3.97 -15.22 3.82
CA THR A 216 2.89 -14.39 3.25
C THR A 216 1.63 -15.21 3.01
N THR A 217 1.77 -16.47 2.57
CA THR A 217 0.64 -17.40 2.40
C THR A 217 -0.05 -17.67 3.72
N ALA A 218 0.72 -18.07 4.75
CA ALA A 218 0.17 -18.35 6.07
C ALA A 218 -0.50 -17.09 6.69
N PHE A 219 0.09 -15.92 6.48
CA PHE A 219 -0.50 -14.66 6.93
C PHE A 219 -1.82 -14.36 6.19
N ALA A 220 -1.85 -14.46 4.86
CA ALA A 220 -3.06 -14.24 4.07
C ALA A 220 -4.20 -15.16 4.51
N GLU A 221 -3.92 -16.45 4.70
CA GLU A 221 -4.88 -17.44 5.21
C GLU A 221 -5.41 -17.07 6.60
N SER A 222 -4.53 -16.63 7.50
CA SER A 222 -4.89 -16.27 8.88
C SER A 222 -5.89 -15.11 8.98
N ILE A 223 -5.93 -14.24 7.97
CA ILE A 223 -6.83 -13.08 7.90
C ILE A 223 -7.96 -13.26 6.88
N GLY A 224 -8.09 -14.44 6.28
CA GLY A 224 -9.10 -14.73 5.26
C GLY A 224 -8.94 -13.93 3.96
N ALA A 225 -7.70 -13.55 3.61
CA ALA A 225 -7.41 -12.85 2.37
C ALA A 225 -7.18 -13.83 1.21
N LYS A 226 -7.59 -13.44 -0.01
CA LYS A 226 -7.16 -14.14 -1.22
C LYS A 226 -5.70 -13.83 -1.48
N LEU A 227 -4.95 -14.82 -1.98
CA LEU A 227 -3.55 -14.66 -2.38
C LEU A 227 -3.43 -14.77 -3.91
N ALA A 228 -2.72 -13.81 -4.51
CA ALA A 228 -2.25 -13.85 -5.88
C ALA A 228 -0.71 -13.80 -5.89
N THR A 229 -0.07 -14.66 -6.68
CA THR A 229 1.39 -14.75 -6.75
C THR A 229 1.90 -14.27 -8.10
N ILE A 230 2.86 -13.36 -8.09
CA ILE A 230 3.53 -12.84 -9.28
C ILE A 230 4.87 -13.57 -9.45
N ARG A 231 4.92 -14.49 -10.40
CA ARG A 231 6.08 -15.34 -10.64
C ARG A 231 7.31 -14.55 -11.10
N GLY A 232 8.46 -14.89 -10.54
CA GLY A 232 9.77 -14.29 -10.85
C GLY A 232 9.86 -12.83 -10.44
N ARG A 233 9.10 -12.40 -9.42
CA ARG A 233 9.14 -11.05 -8.88
C ARG A 233 9.45 -11.03 -7.39
N GLY A 234 10.17 -9.99 -6.99
CA GLY A 234 10.54 -9.72 -5.60
C GLY A 234 9.50 -8.82 -4.91
N HIS A 235 10.03 -7.93 -4.07
CA HIS A 235 9.23 -7.07 -3.21
C HIS A 235 8.58 -5.89 -3.95
N TRP A 236 9.28 -5.28 -4.93
CA TRP A 236 8.86 -4.03 -5.58
C TRP A 236 7.77 -4.25 -6.63
N LEU A 237 6.54 -4.54 -6.17
CA LEU A 237 5.39 -4.80 -7.06
C LEU A 237 4.74 -3.52 -7.62
N ILE A 238 5.25 -2.34 -7.21
CA ILE A 238 4.72 -1.02 -7.58
C ILE A 238 5.50 -0.36 -8.71
N GLY A 239 6.32 -1.09 -9.43
CA GLY A 239 7.11 -0.56 -10.53
C GLY A 239 7.54 -1.61 -11.54
N GLY A 240 8.09 -1.14 -12.65
CA GLY A 240 8.63 -1.98 -13.70
C GLY A 240 7.63 -3.01 -14.25
N ARG A 241 8.14 -4.20 -14.56
CA ARG A 241 7.32 -5.30 -15.13
C ARG A 241 6.38 -5.97 -14.13
N ALA A 242 6.55 -5.71 -12.82
CA ALA A 242 5.70 -6.29 -11.79
C ALA A 242 4.35 -5.55 -11.69
N LEU A 243 4.36 -4.24 -11.89
CA LEU A 243 3.21 -3.35 -11.68
C LEU A 243 1.98 -3.78 -12.48
N GLU A 244 2.11 -3.96 -13.79
CA GLU A 244 0.99 -4.33 -14.66
C GLU A 244 0.33 -5.63 -14.21
N ARG A 245 1.16 -6.64 -13.86
CA ARG A 245 0.64 -7.94 -13.38
C ARG A 245 -0.09 -7.79 -12.05
N ALA A 246 0.47 -7.01 -11.12
CA ALA A 246 -0.15 -6.76 -9.82
C ALA A 246 -1.49 -6.04 -9.98
N ILE A 247 -1.58 -5.03 -10.85
CA ILE A 247 -2.83 -4.33 -11.15
C ILE A 247 -3.84 -5.25 -11.83
N ASN A 248 -3.43 -6.10 -12.78
CA ASN A 248 -4.33 -7.04 -13.43
C ASN A 248 -4.94 -8.04 -12.42
N GLU A 249 -4.15 -8.56 -11.46
CA GLU A 249 -4.70 -9.41 -10.39
C GLU A 249 -5.65 -8.63 -9.48
N THR A 250 -5.34 -7.36 -9.18
CA THR A 250 -6.21 -6.47 -8.42
C THR A 250 -7.55 -6.25 -9.13
N GLN A 251 -7.54 -5.92 -10.41
CA GLN A 251 -8.77 -5.72 -11.18
C GLN A 251 -9.63 -6.97 -11.24
N ARG A 252 -9.02 -8.14 -11.52
CA ARG A 252 -9.75 -9.42 -11.51
C ARG A 252 -10.39 -9.71 -10.16
N PHE A 253 -9.67 -9.41 -9.07
CA PHE A 253 -10.20 -9.57 -7.73
C PHE A 253 -11.37 -8.62 -7.46
N LEU A 254 -11.21 -7.32 -7.76
CA LEU A 254 -12.22 -6.31 -7.49
C LEU A 254 -13.51 -6.58 -8.30
N VAL A 255 -13.40 -6.94 -9.57
CA VAL A 255 -14.56 -7.31 -10.40
C VAL A 255 -15.31 -8.51 -9.79
N ARG A 256 -14.60 -9.53 -9.32
CA ARG A 256 -15.23 -10.71 -8.70
C ARG A 256 -15.85 -10.42 -7.33
N ALA A 257 -15.23 -9.51 -6.56
CA ALA A 257 -15.62 -9.23 -5.19
C ALA A 257 -16.72 -8.18 -5.09
N LEU A 258 -16.74 -7.20 -6.00
CA LEU A 258 -17.61 -6.02 -5.96
C LEU A 258 -18.68 -6.03 -7.08
N GLY A 259 -18.51 -6.90 -8.07
CA GLY A 259 -19.50 -7.08 -9.12
C GLY A 259 -19.70 -5.87 -10.03
N GLN A 260 -20.92 -5.71 -10.52
CA GLN A 260 -21.29 -4.62 -11.44
C GLN A 260 -21.24 -3.25 -10.77
N ASP A 261 -21.38 -3.16 -9.47
CA ASP A 261 -21.33 -1.89 -8.71
C ASP A 261 -19.96 -1.20 -8.80
N LEU A 262 -18.92 -1.93 -9.26
CA LEU A 262 -17.57 -1.37 -9.45
C LEU A 262 -17.50 -0.38 -10.60
N LEU A 263 -18.27 -0.60 -11.68
CA LEU A 263 -18.17 0.19 -12.90
C LEU A 263 -19.21 1.31 -12.92
N LEU A 264 -18.77 2.52 -13.26
CA LEU A 264 -19.67 3.59 -13.66
C LEU A 264 -20.07 3.35 -15.12
N LEU A 265 -21.29 2.92 -15.34
CA LEU A 265 -21.85 2.77 -16.67
C LEU A 265 -22.38 4.15 -17.12
N TYR A 266 -21.76 4.72 -18.14
CA TYR A 266 -22.26 5.92 -18.77
C TYR A 266 -23.42 5.57 -19.71
N PRO A 267 -24.52 6.39 -19.76
CA PRO A 267 -25.68 6.09 -20.61
C PRO A 267 -25.39 5.88 -22.10
N GLU A 268 -24.25 6.42 -22.58
CA GLU A 268 -23.82 6.27 -23.98
C GLU A 268 -23.24 4.89 -24.29
N GLU A 269 -22.67 4.20 -23.26
CA GLU A 269 -22.13 2.84 -23.39
C GLU A 269 -23.25 1.78 -23.39
N TRP A 270 -24.41 2.09 -22.80
CA TRP A 270 -25.58 1.20 -22.80
C TRP A 270 -26.23 1.06 -24.19
N LYS A 271 -26.15 2.11 -25.02
CA LYS A 271 -26.72 2.12 -26.38
C LYS A 271 -25.98 1.25 -27.38
N ASN A 272 -24.78 0.82 -27.04
CA ASN A 272 -23.89 0.03 -27.91
C ASN A 272 -23.60 -1.37 -27.35
N ASP A 273 -24.37 -1.86 -26.34
CA ASP A 273 -24.23 -3.24 -25.89
C ASP A 273 -24.87 -4.19 -26.92
N PRO A 274 -24.05 -5.04 -27.59
CA PRO A 274 -24.56 -5.94 -28.62
C PRO A 274 -25.46 -7.07 -28.08
N ARG A 275 -25.84 -7.02 -26.80
CA ARG A 275 -26.69 -8.00 -26.13
C ARG A 275 -28.17 -7.59 -26.02
N GLU A 276 -28.54 -6.40 -26.51
CA GLU A 276 -29.87 -6.00 -26.86
C GLU A 276 -30.07 -6.05 -28.39
#